data_5cb4121e9e2850ad240e6f452e7b7303
#
_entry.id   5cb4121e9e2850ad240e6f452e7b7303
#
_cell.length_a   1.000
_cell.length_b   1.000
_cell.length_c   1.000
_cell.angle_alpha   90.00
_cell.angle_beta   90.00
_cell.angle_gamma   90.00
#
_symmetry.space_group_name_H-M   'P 1'
#
loop_
_entity.id
_entity.type
_entity.pdbx_description
1 polymer ?
#
loop_
_entity_poly.entity_id
_entity_poly.type
_entity_poly.pdbx_seq_one_letter_code
_entity_poly.pdbx_strand_id
1 'polypeptide(L)'
;ISTVAIYSNEDKSSLHRYKADESYLVGSDLGPAESYLNIERIIDVAKRAGVDAIHPGYGFLSENEQFARRCAEENIKFIGPHLEHLDMFGDKVKARTTAIKADLPVIPGTDGPIESFEAAKQFAQEAGFPLMIKATSGGGGKGMRIVREESELEDAFHRAKSEAEKSFGNSEVYIERYIDNPKHIEVQVIGDELGNIIHLYESCLLYTSPSPRD
;
A
#
# COMPACT_ATOMS: atom_id res chain seq x y z
N ILE A 1 -18.40 20.28 11.67
CA ILE A 1 -17.18 19.57 12.07
C ILE A 1 -16.08 20.61 12.16
N SER A 2 -15.44 20.72 13.32
CA SER A 2 -14.22 21.51 13.48
C SER A 2 -13.04 20.71 12.95
N THR A 3 -12.11 21.40 12.31
CA THR A 3 -10.98 20.79 11.64
C THR A 3 -9.65 21.24 12.23
N VAL A 4 -8.76 20.28 12.47
CA VAL A 4 -7.40 20.50 12.96
C VAL A 4 -6.42 19.96 11.95
N ALA A 5 -5.50 20.80 11.46
CA ALA A 5 -4.45 20.39 10.55
C ALA A 5 -3.10 20.28 11.24
N ILE A 6 -2.29 19.31 10.82
CA ILE A 6 -0.87 19.26 11.17
C ILE A 6 -0.04 19.71 9.96
N TYR A 7 1.11 20.31 10.19
CA TYR A 7 2.00 20.75 9.13
C TYR A 7 3.47 20.68 9.56
N SER A 8 4.37 20.42 8.60
CA SER A 8 5.83 20.48 8.79
C SER A 8 6.35 21.92 8.65
N ASN A 9 7.63 22.12 8.89
CA ASN A 9 8.26 23.45 8.68
C ASN A 9 8.13 23.91 7.22
N GLU A 10 8.23 22.99 6.28
CA GLU A 10 8.15 23.24 4.83
C GLU A 10 6.74 23.64 4.40
N ASP A 11 5.73 23.14 5.10
CA ASP A 11 4.33 23.34 4.77
C ASP A 11 3.68 24.54 5.48
N LYS A 12 4.46 25.44 6.06
CA LYS A 12 3.95 26.64 6.76
C LYS A 12 3.04 27.52 5.90
N SER A 13 3.24 27.50 4.58
CA SER A 13 2.43 28.28 3.61
C SER A 13 1.41 27.41 2.85
N SER A 14 1.28 26.13 3.17
CA SER A 14 0.37 25.21 2.48
C SER A 14 -1.10 25.49 2.81
N LEU A 15 -1.97 25.32 1.80
CA LEU A 15 -3.39 25.69 1.89
C LEU A 15 -4.15 24.94 2.99
N HIS A 16 -3.84 23.68 3.24
CA HIS A 16 -4.53 22.87 4.27
C HIS A 16 -4.45 23.52 5.65
N ARG A 17 -3.31 24.15 5.97
CA ARG A 17 -3.12 24.87 7.22
C ARG A 17 -4.08 26.07 7.38
N TYR A 18 -4.30 26.81 6.28
CA TYR A 18 -5.17 28.01 6.31
C TYR A 18 -6.66 27.68 6.16
N LYS A 19 -6.97 26.47 5.73
CA LYS A 19 -8.38 26.03 5.55
C LYS A 19 -8.95 25.35 6.79
N ALA A 20 -8.07 24.83 7.66
CA ALA A 20 -8.49 24.25 8.93
C ALA A 20 -8.82 25.35 9.97
N ASP A 21 -9.69 25.04 10.93
CA ASP A 21 -10.05 25.93 12.03
C ASP A 21 -8.85 26.14 12.97
N GLU A 22 -8.05 25.08 13.18
CA GLU A 22 -6.80 25.12 13.93
C GLU A 22 -5.67 24.42 13.16
N SER A 23 -4.43 24.80 13.46
CA SER A 23 -3.27 24.13 12.84
C SER A 23 -2.06 24.08 13.77
N TYR A 24 -1.37 22.94 13.77
CA TYR A 24 -0.24 22.67 14.67
C TYR A 24 1.00 22.23 13.89
N LEU A 25 2.14 22.81 14.24
CA LEU A 25 3.44 22.39 13.72
C LEU A 25 3.81 21.05 14.36
N VAL A 26 4.13 20.06 13.54
CA VAL A 26 4.60 18.75 13.96
C VAL A 26 6.04 18.54 13.49
N GLY A 27 6.90 18.00 14.36
CA GLY A 27 8.26 17.63 13.97
C GLY A 27 9.16 18.81 13.60
N SER A 28 9.15 19.92 14.36
CA SER A 28 9.97 21.11 14.12
C SER A 28 11.48 20.85 13.98
N ASP A 29 11.97 19.75 14.51
CA ASP A 29 13.34 19.25 14.54
C ASP A 29 13.56 18.05 13.57
N LEU A 30 12.54 17.68 12.80
CA LEU A 30 12.55 16.55 11.86
C LEU A 30 12.51 17.04 10.41
N GLY A 31 12.89 16.16 9.49
CA GLY A 31 12.70 16.38 8.06
C GLY A 31 11.21 16.36 7.66
N PRO A 32 10.88 16.88 6.46
CA PRO A 32 9.49 17.05 6.03
C PRO A 32 8.69 15.74 6.05
N ALA A 33 9.22 14.65 5.51
CA ALA A 33 8.55 13.36 5.53
C ALA A 33 8.50 12.74 6.93
N GLU A 34 9.58 12.85 7.69
CA GLU A 34 9.68 12.30 9.05
C GLU A 34 8.66 12.94 9.99
N SER A 35 8.34 14.22 9.80
CA SER A 35 7.32 14.94 10.57
C SER A 35 5.95 14.26 10.45
N TYR A 36 5.56 13.85 9.25
CA TYR A 36 4.28 13.16 8.98
C TYR A 36 4.30 11.66 9.22
N LEU A 37 5.47 11.08 9.51
CA LEU A 37 5.63 9.65 9.85
C LEU A 37 5.81 9.43 11.36
N ASN A 38 5.92 10.50 12.16
CA ASN A 38 6.12 10.38 13.59
C ASN A 38 4.78 10.22 14.33
N ILE A 39 4.41 8.98 14.56
CA ILE A 39 3.14 8.59 15.19
C ILE A 39 2.93 9.29 16.52
N GLU A 40 3.91 9.23 17.43
CA GLU A 40 3.73 9.75 18.80
C GLU A 40 3.51 11.26 18.81
N ARG A 41 4.22 12.02 17.97
CA ARG A 41 4.02 13.48 17.89
C ARG A 41 2.66 13.84 17.30
N ILE A 42 2.17 13.06 16.33
CA ILE A 42 0.82 13.27 15.78
C ILE A 42 -0.24 12.99 16.84
N ILE A 43 -0.09 11.89 17.58
CA ILE A 43 -0.98 11.55 18.69
C ILE A 43 -0.95 12.63 19.79
N ASP A 44 0.23 13.14 20.15
CA ASP A 44 0.35 14.22 21.13
C ASP A 44 -0.38 15.49 20.68
N VAL A 45 -0.27 15.86 19.41
CA VAL A 45 -1.04 16.99 18.85
C VAL A 45 -2.54 16.71 18.92
N ALA A 46 -2.97 15.54 18.52
CA ALA A 46 -4.38 15.13 18.54
C ALA A 46 -4.97 15.21 19.95
N LYS A 47 -4.24 14.74 20.97
CA LYS A 47 -4.65 14.81 22.38
C LYS A 47 -4.74 16.24 22.86
N ARG A 48 -3.74 17.08 22.56
CA ARG A 48 -3.73 18.50 22.98
C ARG A 48 -4.85 19.29 22.32
N ALA A 49 -5.15 19.01 21.08
CA ALA A 49 -6.24 19.64 20.34
C ALA A 49 -7.63 19.06 20.68
N GLY A 50 -7.69 17.96 21.44
CA GLY A 50 -8.94 17.32 21.85
C GLY A 50 -9.77 16.81 20.68
N VAL A 51 -9.12 16.22 19.67
CA VAL A 51 -9.84 15.73 18.48
C VAL A 51 -10.53 14.39 18.75
N ASP A 52 -11.70 14.20 18.18
CA ASP A 52 -12.46 12.94 18.29
C ASP A 52 -11.98 11.90 17.27
N ALA A 53 -11.43 12.36 16.12
CA ALA A 53 -11.05 11.49 15.01
C ALA A 53 -9.85 12.03 14.25
N ILE A 54 -9.12 11.12 13.60
CA ILE A 54 -8.03 11.44 12.67
C ILE A 54 -8.33 10.84 11.31
N HIS A 55 -8.31 11.70 10.27
CA HIS A 55 -8.29 11.25 8.88
C HIS A 55 -6.83 11.25 8.41
N PRO A 56 -6.26 10.10 8.06
CA PRO A 56 -4.83 9.98 7.75
C PRO A 56 -4.44 10.53 6.37
N GLY A 57 -5.41 10.97 5.57
CA GLY A 57 -5.18 11.28 4.16
C GLY A 57 -4.95 10.02 3.32
N TYR A 58 -4.09 10.13 2.33
CA TYR A 58 -3.59 9.02 1.54
C TYR A 58 -2.04 9.05 1.56
N GLY A 59 -1.41 7.89 1.49
CA GLY A 59 0.03 7.77 1.70
C GLY A 59 0.43 7.90 3.18
N PHE A 60 1.70 8.14 3.47
CA PHE A 60 2.27 8.22 4.82
C PHE A 60 1.75 7.13 5.77
N LEU A 61 0.92 7.50 6.74
CA LEU A 61 0.39 6.61 7.78
C LEU A 61 -1.01 6.05 7.47
N SER A 62 -1.57 6.29 6.28
CA SER A 62 -2.93 5.87 5.94
C SER A 62 -3.13 4.35 5.97
N GLU A 63 -2.09 3.59 5.68
CA GLU A 63 -2.08 2.13 5.70
C GLU A 63 -1.24 1.56 6.86
N ASN A 64 -0.92 2.40 7.86
CA ASN A 64 -0.05 2.01 8.95
C ASN A 64 -0.88 1.46 10.12
N GLU A 65 -0.78 0.14 10.36
CA GLU A 65 -1.48 -0.56 11.44
C GLU A 65 -1.11 0.01 12.82
N GLN A 66 0.16 0.32 13.04
CA GLN A 66 0.63 0.85 14.33
C GLN A 66 0.00 2.21 14.65
N PHE A 67 -0.15 3.08 13.65
CA PHE A 67 -0.82 4.37 13.84
C PHE A 67 -2.30 4.21 14.18
N ALA A 68 -3.01 3.34 13.44
CA ALA A 68 -4.41 3.05 13.74
C ALA A 68 -4.59 2.43 15.15
N ARG A 69 -3.67 1.58 15.57
CA ARG A 69 -3.63 1.00 16.92
C ARG A 69 -3.42 2.08 17.98
N ARG A 70 -2.46 3.00 17.78
CA ARG A 70 -2.21 4.12 18.70
C ARG A 70 -3.42 5.05 18.80
N CYS A 71 -4.11 5.32 17.71
CA CYS A 71 -5.38 6.07 17.75
C CYS A 71 -6.42 5.37 18.65
N ALA A 72 -6.60 4.05 18.48
CA ALA A 72 -7.56 3.28 19.27
C ALA A 72 -7.21 3.27 20.79
N GLU A 73 -5.94 3.12 21.13
CA GLU A 73 -5.46 3.16 22.52
C GLU A 73 -5.76 4.50 23.23
N GLU A 74 -5.78 5.60 22.47
CA GLU A 74 -6.08 6.94 22.98
C GLU A 74 -7.57 7.32 22.81
N ASN A 75 -8.43 6.37 22.40
CA ASN A 75 -9.84 6.61 22.11
C ASN A 75 -10.09 7.66 21.00
N ILE A 76 -9.16 7.78 20.05
CA ILE A 76 -9.29 8.62 18.88
C ILE A 76 -9.74 7.75 17.71
N LYS A 77 -10.81 8.13 17.02
CA LYS A 77 -11.32 7.38 15.86
C LYS A 77 -10.36 7.52 14.69
N PHE A 78 -9.81 6.40 14.23
CA PHE A 78 -9.10 6.36 12.96
C PHE A 78 -10.13 6.27 11.81
N ILE A 79 -10.15 7.25 10.92
CA ILE A 79 -11.04 7.27 9.76
C ILE A 79 -10.34 6.50 8.63
N GLY A 80 -10.62 5.22 8.57
CA GLY A 80 -9.98 4.28 7.64
C GLY A 80 -10.42 2.85 7.90
N PRO A 81 -9.72 1.87 7.31
CA PRO A 81 -9.98 0.45 7.54
C PRO A 81 -9.79 0.06 9.01
N HIS A 82 -10.47 -1.00 9.44
CA HIS A 82 -10.21 -1.59 10.75
C HIS A 82 -8.78 -2.19 10.81
N LEU A 83 -8.23 -2.31 12.04
CA LEU A 83 -6.90 -2.89 12.27
C LEU A 83 -6.70 -4.24 11.60
N GLU A 84 -7.71 -5.10 11.67
CA GLU A 84 -7.70 -6.43 11.04
C GLU A 84 -7.52 -6.35 9.52
N HIS A 85 -8.15 -5.35 8.89
CA HIS A 85 -8.02 -5.13 7.44
C HIS A 85 -6.64 -4.56 7.08
N LEU A 86 -6.09 -3.66 7.90
CA LEU A 86 -4.74 -3.12 7.68
C LEU A 86 -3.68 -4.22 7.75
N ASP A 87 -3.76 -5.13 8.74
CA ASP A 87 -2.88 -6.30 8.83
C ASP A 87 -3.09 -7.25 7.64
N MET A 88 -4.35 -7.55 7.31
CA MET A 88 -4.70 -8.50 6.27
C MET A 88 -4.25 -8.04 4.89
N PHE A 89 -4.49 -6.78 4.53
CA PHE A 89 -4.21 -6.24 3.20
C PHE A 89 -2.81 -5.63 3.09
N GLY A 90 -2.13 -5.36 4.20
CA GLY A 90 -0.72 -4.99 4.22
C GLY A 90 0.22 -6.12 3.77
N ASP A 91 -0.21 -7.37 3.90
CA ASP A 91 0.51 -8.56 3.44
C ASP A 91 -0.10 -9.07 2.12
N LYS A 92 0.70 -9.09 1.05
CA LYS A 92 0.24 -9.49 -0.30
C LYS A 92 -0.25 -10.94 -0.36
N VAL A 93 0.34 -11.84 0.42
CA VAL A 93 -0.04 -13.25 0.45
C VAL A 93 -1.36 -13.41 1.19
N LYS A 94 -1.51 -12.76 2.35
CA LYS A 94 -2.78 -12.74 3.10
C LYS A 94 -3.91 -12.13 2.28
N ALA A 95 -3.66 -10.99 1.62
CA ALA A 95 -4.63 -10.31 0.76
C ALA A 95 -5.11 -11.22 -0.38
N ARG A 96 -4.16 -11.87 -1.09
CA ARG A 96 -4.47 -12.81 -2.16
C ARG A 96 -5.29 -14.01 -1.66
N THR A 97 -4.86 -14.63 -0.55
CA THR A 97 -5.57 -15.76 0.04
C THR A 97 -6.99 -15.37 0.45
N THR A 98 -7.17 -14.17 0.98
CA THR A 98 -8.49 -13.64 1.36
C THR A 98 -9.37 -13.42 0.14
N ALA A 99 -8.83 -12.88 -0.94
CA ALA A 99 -9.57 -12.69 -2.20
C ALA A 99 -10.03 -14.05 -2.78
N ILE A 100 -9.16 -15.06 -2.79
CA ILE A 100 -9.51 -16.41 -3.23
C ILE A 100 -10.62 -17.02 -2.37
N LYS A 101 -10.54 -16.88 -1.03
CA LYS A 101 -11.58 -17.36 -0.11
C LYS A 101 -12.94 -16.65 -0.30
N ALA A 102 -12.90 -15.42 -0.77
CA ALA A 102 -14.09 -14.64 -1.09
C ALA A 102 -14.60 -14.87 -2.53
N ASP A 103 -14.06 -15.86 -3.24
CA ASP A 103 -14.39 -16.19 -4.64
C ASP A 103 -14.18 -15.00 -5.60
N LEU A 104 -13.22 -14.15 -5.29
CA LEU A 104 -12.84 -13.05 -6.16
C LEU A 104 -11.80 -13.51 -7.18
N PRO A 105 -11.90 -13.05 -8.43
CA PRO A 105 -10.89 -13.36 -9.43
C PRO A 105 -9.55 -12.71 -9.07
N VAL A 106 -8.50 -13.52 -9.04
CA VAL A 106 -7.13 -13.06 -8.81
C VAL A 106 -6.26 -13.39 -10.01
N ILE A 107 -5.20 -12.61 -10.22
CA ILE A 107 -4.21 -12.92 -11.24
C ILE A 107 -3.58 -14.28 -10.90
N PRO A 108 -3.54 -15.26 -11.84
CA PRO A 108 -2.86 -16.51 -11.61
C PRO A 108 -1.41 -16.29 -11.19
N GLY A 109 -1.00 -16.89 -10.08
CA GLY A 109 0.34 -16.70 -9.52
C GLY A 109 0.61 -17.78 -8.48
N THR A 110 1.85 -17.86 -8.02
CA THR A 110 2.25 -18.80 -6.97
C THR A 110 1.67 -18.40 -5.62
N ASP A 111 1.40 -19.38 -4.78
CA ASP A 111 0.80 -19.16 -3.44
C ASP A 111 1.80 -18.59 -2.42
N GLY A 112 3.04 -18.37 -2.84
CA GLY A 112 4.11 -17.83 -2.00
C GLY A 112 5.42 -17.77 -2.76
N PRO A 113 6.53 -17.57 -2.02
CA PRO A 113 7.86 -17.56 -2.60
C PRO A 113 8.18 -18.87 -3.32
N ILE A 114 8.89 -18.78 -4.43
CA ILE A 114 9.39 -19.95 -5.16
C ILE A 114 10.81 -20.25 -4.68
N GLU A 115 10.99 -21.45 -4.20
CA GLU A 115 12.28 -21.89 -3.62
C GLU A 115 13.29 -22.29 -4.70
N SER A 116 12.84 -22.97 -5.78
CA SER A 116 13.70 -23.53 -6.81
C SER A 116 13.30 -23.10 -8.23
N PHE A 117 14.26 -23.22 -9.17
CA PHE A 117 13.98 -22.98 -10.58
C PHE A 117 13.02 -24.02 -11.15
N GLU A 118 13.08 -25.27 -10.68
CA GLU A 118 12.19 -26.35 -11.08
C GLU A 118 10.73 -26.02 -10.78
N ALA A 119 10.46 -25.46 -9.61
CA ALA A 119 9.12 -24.98 -9.22
C ALA A 119 8.67 -23.81 -10.10
N ALA A 120 9.58 -22.90 -10.45
CA ALA A 120 9.31 -21.80 -11.38
C ALA A 120 8.93 -22.33 -12.78
N LYS A 121 9.66 -23.33 -13.24
CA LYS A 121 9.42 -23.98 -14.55
C LYS A 121 8.07 -24.71 -14.59
N GLN A 122 7.75 -25.45 -13.51
CA GLN A 122 6.45 -26.11 -13.40
C GLN A 122 5.31 -25.10 -13.45
N PHE A 123 5.39 -24.04 -12.67
CA PHE A 123 4.37 -22.98 -12.69
C PHE A 123 4.25 -22.34 -14.08
N ALA A 124 5.37 -22.10 -14.77
CA ALA A 124 5.36 -21.51 -16.11
C ALA A 124 4.66 -22.42 -17.14
N GLN A 125 4.82 -23.75 -17.03
CA GLN A 125 4.14 -24.71 -17.90
C GLN A 125 2.61 -24.71 -17.68
N GLU A 126 2.15 -24.51 -16.45
CA GLU A 126 0.73 -24.47 -16.10
C GLU A 126 0.08 -23.13 -16.44
N ALA A 127 0.75 -22.02 -16.09
CA ALA A 127 0.21 -20.67 -16.27
C ALA A 127 0.37 -20.11 -17.68
N GLY A 128 1.38 -20.58 -18.43
CA GLY A 128 1.76 -20.04 -19.75
C GLY A 128 2.46 -18.68 -19.64
N PHE A 129 2.92 -18.17 -20.78
CA PHE A 129 3.58 -16.87 -20.88
C PHE A 129 2.62 -15.80 -21.45
N PRO A 130 2.89 -14.49 -21.20
CA PRO A 130 4.01 -13.92 -20.43
C PRO A 130 3.81 -14.02 -18.91
N LEU A 131 4.94 -14.02 -18.17
CA LEU A 131 4.99 -14.09 -16.72
C LEU A 131 5.71 -12.88 -16.14
N MET A 132 5.46 -12.59 -14.86
CA MET A 132 6.18 -11.59 -14.08
C MET A 132 6.78 -12.25 -12.84
N ILE A 133 8.09 -12.15 -12.68
CA ILE A 133 8.79 -12.53 -11.44
C ILE A 133 8.91 -11.28 -10.58
N LYS A 134 8.56 -11.37 -9.30
CA LYS A 134 8.59 -10.25 -8.34
C LYS A 134 9.26 -10.65 -7.04
N ALA A 135 10.06 -9.74 -6.47
CA ALA A 135 10.54 -9.88 -5.10
C ALA A 135 9.38 -9.81 -4.09
N THR A 136 9.39 -10.66 -3.06
CA THR A 136 8.36 -10.64 -2.00
C THR A 136 8.43 -9.37 -1.16
N SER A 137 9.64 -8.89 -0.89
CA SER A 137 9.92 -7.70 -0.08
C SER A 137 10.03 -6.41 -0.90
N GLY A 138 9.63 -6.42 -2.18
CA GLY A 138 9.85 -5.32 -3.11
C GLY A 138 8.67 -4.37 -3.26
N GLY A 139 8.99 -3.12 -3.62
CA GLY A 139 8.04 -2.08 -4.01
C GLY A 139 8.66 -1.15 -5.08
N GLY A 140 7.82 -0.33 -5.73
CA GLY A 140 8.28 0.68 -6.69
C GLY A 140 8.94 0.14 -7.96
N GLY A 141 8.64 -1.10 -8.36
CA GLY A 141 9.15 -1.67 -9.62
C GLY A 141 10.53 -2.32 -9.53
N LYS A 142 11.22 -2.27 -8.37
CA LYS A 142 12.49 -2.96 -8.17
C LYS A 142 12.27 -4.45 -7.92
N GLY A 143 13.17 -5.29 -8.46
CA GLY A 143 13.06 -6.74 -8.32
C GLY A 143 11.93 -7.36 -9.15
N MET A 144 11.49 -6.70 -10.23
CA MET A 144 10.49 -7.22 -11.17
C MET A 144 11.12 -7.55 -12.52
N ARG A 145 10.77 -8.71 -13.09
CA ARG A 145 11.21 -9.17 -14.41
C ARG A 145 10.04 -9.75 -15.17
N ILE A 146 9.83 -9.23 -16.39
CA ILE A 146 8.88 -9.82 -17.35
C ILE A 146 9.61 -10.93 -18.09
N VAL A 147 8.96 -12.08 -18.21
CA VAL A 147 9.42 -13.26 -18.95
C VAL A 147 8.39 -13.53 -20.04
N ARG A 148 8.79 -13.40 -21.29
CA ARG A 148 7.86 -13.54 -22.42
C ARG A 148 7.86 -14.93 -23.03
N GLU A 149 8.95 -15.67 -22.84
CA GLU A 149 9.10 -17.04 -23.35
C GLU A 149 9.95 -17.90 -22.41
N GLU A 150 9.86 -19.22 -22.57
CA GLU A 150 10.54 -20.18 -21.70
C GLU A 150 12.07 -20.00 -21.66
N SER A 151 12.67 -19.62 -22.79
CA SER A 151 14.11 -19.40 -22.92
C SER A 151 14.66 -18.31 -22.00
N GLU A 152 13.81 -17.36 -21.59
CA GLU A 152 14.19 -16.23 -20.71
C GLU A 152 14.04 -16.56 -19.21
N LEU A 153 13.30 -17.62 -18.86
CA LEU A 153 12.85 -17.89 -17.51
C LEU A 153 14.00 -18.07 -16.51
N GLU A 154 15.00 -18.85 -16.86
CA GLU A 154 16.12 -19.20 -15.98
C GLU A 154 16.95 -17.97 -15.62
N ASP A 155 17.37 -17.21 -16.63
CA ASP A 155 18.14 -15.99 -16.45
C ASP A 155 17.36 -14.93 -15.64
N ALA A 156 16.08 -14.73 -15.99
CA ALA A 156 15.21 -13.80 -15.28
C ALA A 156 15.00 -14.19 -13.81
N PHE A 157 14.83 -15.49 -13.52
CA PHE A 157 14.67 -16.00 -12.17
C PHE A 157 15.91 -15.72 -11.31
N HIS A 158 17.08 -16.07 -11.80
CA HIS A 158 18.34 -15.87 -11.06
C HIS A 158 18.66 -14.38 -10.86
N ARG A 159 18.42 -13.56 -11.87
CA ARG A 159 18.61 -12.10 -11.76
C ARG A 159 17.62 -11.47 -10.77
N ALA A 160 16.36 -11.88 -10.79
CA ALA A 160 15.37 -11.36 -9.84
C ALA A 160 15.74 -11.70 -8.39
N LYS A 161 16.17 -12.93 -8.11
CA LYS A 161 16.66 -13.34 -6.78
C LYS A 161 17.89 -12.54 -6.35
N SER A 162 18.87 -12.38 -7.23
CA SER A 162 20.10 -11.61 -6.93
C SER A 162 19.81 -10.14 -6.67
N GLU A 163 18.89 -9.53 -7.42
CA GLU A 163 18.49 -8.14 -7.23
C GLU A 163 17.69 -7.96 -5.93
N ALA A 164 16.79 -8.89 -5.62
CA ALA A 164 16.02 -8.90 -4.39
C ALA A 164 16.94 -8.98 -3.16
N GLU A 165 17.92 -9.88 -3.17
CA GLU A 165 18.91 -9.99 -2.11
C GLU A 165 19.70 -8.71 -1.90
N LYS A 166 20.21 -8.11 -2.99
CA LYS A 166 21.00 -6.87 -2.93
C LYS A 166 20.20 -5.66 -2.48
N SER A 167 18.93 -5.58 -2.86
CA SER A 167 18.10 -4.40 -2.62
C SER A 167 17.33 -4.45 -1.31
N PHE A 168 16.99 -5.67 -0.86
CA PHE A 168 16.07 -5.86 0.26
C PHE A 168 16.61 -6.81 1.34
N GLY A 169 17.77 -7.44 1.11
CA GLY A 169 18.35 -8.44 2.03
C GLY A 169 17.54 -9.74 2.11
N ASN A 170 16.68 -9.98 1.12
CA ASN A 170 15.86 -11.18 1.00
C ASN A 170 15.74 -11.58 -0.47
N SER A 171 16.20 -12.79 -0.81
CA SER A 171 16.19 -13.32 -2.18
C SER A 171 14.89 -13.98 -2.61
N GLU A 172 13.86 -13.93 -1.79
CA GLU A 172 12.58 -14.54 -2.10
C GLU A 172 11.86 -13.84 -3.25
N VAL A 173 11.42 -14.63 -4.22
CA VAL A 173 10.63 -14.18 -5.37
C VAL A 173 9.40 -15.04 -5.54
N TYR A 174 8.34 -14.46 -6.08
CA TYR A 174 7.15 -15.17 -6.53
C TYR A 174 6.88 -14.88 -8.00
N ILE A 175 6.07 -15.68 -8.65
CA ILE A 175 5.72 -15.55 -10.07
C ILE A 175 4.21 -15.37 -10.21
N GLU A 176 3.82 -14.48 -11.10
CA GLU A 176 2.42 -14.31 -11.51
C GLU A 176 2.31 -14.14 -13.02
N ARG A 177 1.12 -14.36 -13.57
CA ARG A 177 0.85 -14.07 -14.96
C ARG A 177 0.98 -12.58 -15.22
N TYR A 178 1.72 -12.22 -16.28
CA TYR A 178 1.81 -10.82 -16.71
C TYR A 178 0.58 -10.45 -17.54
N ILE A 179 0.01 -9.29 -17.25
CA ILE A 179 -1.11 -8.73 -18.00
C ILE A 179 -0.56 -7.61 -18.88
N ASP A 180 -0.68 -7.79 -20.19
CA ASP A 180 -0.33 -6.73 -21.14
C ASP A 180 -1.37 -5.60 -21.08
N ASN A 181 -0.89 -4.34 -21.05
CA ASN A 181 -1.73 -3.15 -21.01
C ASN A 181 -2.78 -3.17 -19.87
N PRO A 182 -2.40 -3.38 -18.60
CA PRO A 182 -3.34 -3.41 -17.50
C PRO A 182 -3.98 -2.03 -17.32
N LYS A 183 -5.27 -2.03 -16.96
CA LYS A 183 -5.94 -0.82 -16.47
C LYS A 183 -5.92 -0.82 -14.97
N HIS A 184 -5.51 0.28 -14.37
CA HIS A 184 -5.62 0.48 -12.93
C HIS A 184 -7.01 1.03 -12.63
N ILE A 185 -7.84 0.22 -12.01
CA ILE A 185 -9.20 0.59 -11.61
C ILE A 185 -9.29 0.46 -10.10
N GLU A 186 -9.72 1.52 -9.45
CA GLU A 186 -9.98 1.56 -8.02
C GLU A 186 -11.46 1.75 -7.75
N VAL A 187 -11.92 1.24 -6.63
CA VAL A 187 -13.28 1.47 -6.13
C VAL A 187 -13.17 2.01 -4.72
N GLN A 188 -13.62 3.26 -4.52
CA GLN A 188 -13.71 3.83 -3.18
C GLN A 188 -14.87 3.22 -2.43
N VAL A 189 -14.60 2.72 -1.24
CA VAL A 189 -15.58 2.11 -0.34
C VAL A 189 -15.68 2.94 0.94
N ILE A 190 -16.89 3.11 1.45
CA ILE A 190 -17.16 3.77 2.73
C ILE A 190 -18.07 2.85 3.55
N GLY A 191 -17.67 2.60 4.79
CA GLY A 191 -18.46 1.85 5.77
C GLY A 191 -18.76 2.67 7.02
N ASP A 192 -19.91 2.41 7.65
CA ASP A 192 -20.28 2.95 8.95
C ASP A 192 -20.12 1.89 10.07
N GLU A 193 -20.31 2.32 11.31
CA GLU A 193 -20.24 1.42 12.47
C GLU A 193 -21.44 0.47 12.61
N LEU A 194 -22.49 0.66 11.81
CA LEU A 194 -23.68 -0.18 11.78
C LEU A 194 -23.55 -1.33 10.77
N GLY A 195 -22.42 -1.41 10.06
CA GLY A 195 -22.16 -2.43 9.05
C GLY A 195 -22.71 -2.09 7.66
N ASN A 196 -23.20 -0.87 7.44
CA ASN A 196 -23.55 -0.43 6.10
C ASN A 196 -22.30 -0.12 5.30
N ILE A 197 -22.22 -0.66 4.09
CA ILE A 197 -21.10 -0.44 3.18
C ILE A 197 -21.63 0.05 1.85
N ILE A 198 -21.07 1.13 1.34
CA ILE A 198 -21.38 1.68 0.02
C ILE A 198 -20.09 1.85 -0.79
N HIS A 199 -20.22 1.84 -2.10
CA HIS A 199 -19.15 2.18 -3.01
C HIS A 199 -19.48 3.46 -3.80
N LEU A 200 -18.44 4.22 -4.15
CA LEU A 200 -18.57 5.48 -4.90
C LEU A 200 -18.20 5.30 -6.38
N TYR A 201 -18.47 4.13 -6.93
CA TYR A 201 -18.12 3.71 -8.29
C TYR A 201 -16.62 3.56 -8.50
N GLU A 202 -16.26 3.20 -9.72
CA GLU A 202 -14.87 3.03 -10.15
C GLU A 202 -14.21 4.36 -10.48
N SER A 203 -12.92 4.45 -10.17
CA SER A 203 -12.01 5.50 -10.62
C SER A 203 -10.89 4.88 -11.43
N CYS A 204 -10.68 5.39 -12.64
CA CYS A 204 -9.56 4.98 -13.48
C CYS A 204 -8.47 6.06 -13.42
N LEU A 205 -7.51 5.88 -12.53
CA LEU A 205 -6.49 6.89 -12.22
C LEU A 205 -5.60 7.24 -13.41
N LEU A 206 -5.31 6.29 -14.31
CA LEU A 206 -4.40 6.49 -15.42
C LEU A 206 -4.99 7.27 -16.60
N TYR A 207 -6.32 7.37 -16.69
CA TYR A 207 -6.98 8.01 -17.83
C TYR A 207 -7.77 9.28 -17.50
N THR A 208 -8.05 9.52 -16.23
CA THR A 208 -8.94 10.62 -15.81
C THR A 208 -8.32 11.57 -14.80
N SER A 209 -7.13 11.28 -14.26
CA SER A 209 -6.45 12.18 -13.35
C SER A 209 -5.72 13.26 -14.13
N PRO A 210 -6.09 14.54 -13.97
CA PRO A 210 -5.32 15.66 -14.53
C PRO A 210 -4.06 15.92 -13.69
N SER A 211 -3.28 14.86 -13.43
CA SER A 211 -2.04 15.01 -12.68
C SER A 211 -1.05 15.83 -13.50
N PRO A 212 -0.45 16.87 -12.93
CA PRO A 212 0.59 17.63 -13.62
C PRO A 212 1.91 16.85 -13.77
N ARG A 213 1.93 15.56 -13.42
CA ARG A 213 3.09 14.66 -13.54
C ARG A 213 2.95 13.62 -14.65
N ASP A 214 1.82 13.60 -15.36
CA ASP A 214 1.57 12.74 -16.52
C ASP A 214 1.87 13.47 -17.82
#